data_58f49e6df239299cadfe90d9f4d32b30
#
_entry.id   58f49e6df239299cadfe90d9f4d32b30
#
_cell.length_a   1.000
_cell.length_b   1.000
_cell.length_c   1.000
_cell.angle_alpha   90.00
_cell.angle_beta   90.00
_cell.angle_gamma   90.00
#
_symmetry.space_group_name_H-M   'P 1'
#
loop_
_entity.id
_entity.type
_entity.pdbx_description
1 polymer ?
#
loop_
_entity_poly.entity_id
_entity_poly.type
_entity_poly.pdbx_seq_one_letter_code
_entity_poly.pdbx_strand_id
1 'polypeptide(L)'
;MYFVESANVRGFIEKDAVVTGGYADIKVSQQSEDSFSQAQEKISPENNKACYYTITSVKEADDGYAARNSIVNFALQFVGNPYVWGGTSLTNGADCSGFVQSVYASFGYDLPRVACDQAEYGTQIPVSEAEPGDLIFYAKEGYVYHVSMYIGNGQVVQAYSTKAGIITSDIGPNSVWATKIL
;
A
#
# COMPACT_ATOMS: atom_id res chain seq x y z
N MET A 1 21.35 -2.22 0.96
CA MET A 1 21.34 -3.22 -0.12
C MET A 1 20.99 -4.58 0.45
N TYR A 2 20.17 -5.35 -0.27
CA TYR A 2 19.92 -6.77 0.00
C TYR A 2 20.74 -7.62 -1.00
N PHE A 3 21.29 -8.71 -0.52
CA PHE A 3 21.80 -9.74 -1.41
C PHE A 3 20.63 -10.60 -1.88
N VAL A 4 20.48 -10.76 -3.18
CA VAL A 4 19.41 -11.56 -3.78
C VAL A 4 19.99 -12.68 -4.63
N GLU A 5 19.33 -13.83 -4.57
CA GLU A 5 19.68 -15.00 -5.36
C GLU A 5 18.39 -15.54 -5.98
N SER A 6 18.37 -15.69 -7.30
CA SER A 6 17.24 -16.27 -8.04
C SER A 6 17.81 -17.14 -9.17
N ALA A 7 17.54 -18.42 -9.11
CA ALA A 7 18.08 -19.41 -10.04
C ALA A 7 19.60 -19.25 -10.22
N ASN A 8 20.05 -18.79 -11.38
CA ASN A 8 21.47 -18.61 -11.68
C ASN A 8 21.97 -17.17 -11.50
N VAL A 9 21.13 -16.31 -10.92
CA VAL A 9 21.40 -14.89 -10.76
C VAL A 9 21.64 -14.56 -9.29
N ARG A 10 22.77 -13.92 -8.99
CA ARG A 10 23.10 -13.43 -7.65
C ARG A 10 23.54 -11.99 -7.74
N GLY A 11 23.14 -11.17 -6.80
CA GLY A 11 23.55 -9.76 -6.80
C GLY A 11 23.06 -8.99 -5.60
N PHE A 12 23.41 -7.71 -5.57
CA PHE A 12 22.93 -6.78 -4.57
C PHE A 12 21.89 -5.86 -5.20
N ILE A 13 20.82 -5.62 -4.50
CA ILE A 13 19.77 -4.68 -4.87
C ILE A 13 19.60 -3.64 -3.77
N GLU A 14 19.29 -2.41 -4.13
CA GLU A 14 19.01 -1.38 -3.13
C GLU A 14 17.75 -1.72 -2.35
N LYS A 15 17.74 -1.39 -1.05
CA LYS A 15 16.62 -1.73 -0.16
C LYS A 15 15.31 -1.13 -0.66
N ASP A 16 15.37 0.08 -1.19
CA ASP A 16 14.22 0.84 -1.65
C ASP A 16 13.64 0.34 -2.99
N ALA A 17 14.40 -0.51 -3.69
CA ALA A 17 13.99 -1.15 -4.94
C ALA A 17 13.34 -2.54 -4.73
N VAL A 18 13.14 -2.97 -3.47
CA VAL A 18 12.66 -4.32 -3.15
C VAL A 18 11.41 -4.26 -2.29
N VAL A 19 10.38 -4.93 -2.74
CA VAL A 19 9.22 -5.24 -1.92
C VAL A 19 9.46 -6.57 -1.20
N THR A 20 9.31 -6.60 0.12
CA THR A 20 9.55 -7.79 0.96
C THR A 20 8.33 -8.10 1.84
N GLY A 21 8.28 -9.33 2.38
CA GLY A 21 7.23 -9.78 3.28
C GLY A 21 5.97 -10.26 2.57
N GLY A 22 4.88 -10.45 3.32
CA GLY A 22 3.64 -11.04 2.82
C GLY A 22 3.01 -10.33 1.62
N TYR A 23 3.29 -9.04 1.47
CA TYR A 23 2.84 -8.30 0.30
C TYR A 23 3.61 -8.70 -0.99
N ALA A 24 4.91 -9.01 -0.88
CA ALA A 24 5.68 -9.55 -2.00
C ALA A 24 5.13 -10.91 -2.45
N ASP A 25 4.76 -11.77 -1.48
CA ASP A 25 4.20 -13.10 -1.77
C ASP A 25 2.86 -12.99 -2.50
N ILE A 26 2.01 -12.05 -2.10
CA ILE A 26 0.73 -11.76 -2.79
C ILE A 26 0.98 -11.29 -4.23
N LYS A 27 1.94 -10.39 -4.42
CA LYS A 27 2.29 -9.88 -5.75
C LYS A 27 2.81 -10.97 -6.68
N VAL A 28 3.71 -11.80 -6.19
CA VAL A 28 4.29 -12.90 -6.97
C VAL A 28 3.21 -13.94 -7.34
N SER A 29 2.27 -14.22 -6.43
CA SER A 29 1.18 -15.17 -6.71
C SER A 29 0.15 -14.66 -7.73
N GLN A 30 0.06 -13.35 -7.95
CA GLN A 30 -0.91 -12.73 -8.87
C GLN A 30 -0.38 -12.45 -10.28
N GLN A 31 0.92 -12.55 -10.48
CA GLN A 31 1.57 -12.23 -11.77
C GLN A 31 2.29 -13.46 -12.32
N SER A 32 2.21 -13.67 -13.63
CA SER A 32 3.06 -14.67 -14.30
C SER A 32 4.51 -14.18 -14.34
N GLU A 33 5.48 -15.11 -14.33
CA GLU A 33 6.90 -14.77 -14.46
C GLU A 33 7.20 -13.94 -15.71
N ASP A 34 6.45 -14.14 -16.79
CA ASP A 34 6.59 -13.41 -18.06
C ASP A 34 6.19 -11.93 -17.95
N SER A 35 5.50 -11.52 -16.87
CA SER A 35 5.12 -10.13 -16.63
C SER A 35 6.23 -9.29 -16.02
N PHE A 36 7.31 -9.91 -15.53
CA PHE A 36 8.44 -9.21 -14.96
C PHE A 36 9.47 -8.82 -16.03
N SER A 37 10.07 -7.63 -15.87
CA SER A 37 11.13 -7.18 -16.75
C SER A 37 12.34 -8.10 -16.65
N GLN A 38 12.88 -8.49 -17.79
CA GLN A 38 14.10 -9.30 -17.87
C GLN A 38 15.35 -8.41 -17.84
N ALA A 39 16.40 -8.84 -17.17
CA ALA A 39 17.69 -8.16 -17.24
C ALA A 39 18.26 -8.27 -18.65
N GLN A 40 18.58 -7.13 -19.28
CA GLN A 40 19.14 -7.13 -20.64
C GLN A 40 20.61 -7.55 -20.68
N GLU A 41 21.36 -7.27 -19.63
CA GLU A 41 22.76 -7.64 -19.52
C GLU A 41 22.99 -8.35 -18.20
N LYS A 42 23.59 -9.53 -18.30
CA LYS A 42 23.99 -10.34 -17.16
C LYS A 42 25.52 -10.45 -17.14
N ILE A 43 26.14 -9.77 -16.19
CA ILE A 43 27.58 -9.88 -15.97
C ILE A 43 27.80 -10.95 -14.90
N SER A 44 28.41 -12.07 -15.28
CA SER A 44 28.83 -13.10 -14.33
C SER A 44 30.13 -12.69 -13.68
N PRO A 45 30.26 -12.77 -12.35
CA PRO A 45 31.51 -12.43 -11.65
C PRO A 45 32.50 -13.58 -11.78
N GLU A 46 33.17 -13.67 -12.90
CA GLU A 46 34.20 -14.72 -13.10
C GLU A 46 35.41 -14.54 -12.18
N ASN A 47 35.59 -13.39 -11.55
CA ASN A 47 36.71 -13.09 -10.69
C ASN A 47 36.29 -12.39 -9.38
N ASN A 48 35.27 -12.88 -8.72
CA ASN A 48 34.82 -12.39 -7.43
C ASN A 48 34.46 -10.89 -7.39
N LYS A 49 33.98 -10.34 -8.50
CA LYS A 49 33.52 -8.95 -8.62
C LYS A 49 32.01 -8.87 -8.59
N ALA A 50 31.49 -7.73 -8.16
CA ALA A 50 30.05 -7.48 -8.10
C ALA A 50 29.38 -7.72 -9.46
N CYS A 51 28.21 -8.39 -9.45
CA CYS A 51 27.35 -8.48 -10.63
C CYS A 51 26.52 -7.22 -10.75
N TYR A 52 26.50 -6.63 -11.94
CA TYR A 52 25.66 -5.48 -12.26
C TYR A 52 24.61 -5.91 -13.29
N TYR A 53 23.39 -5.48 -13.10
CA TYR A 53 22.30 -5.65 -14.05
C TYR A 53 21.79 -4.30 -14.47
N THR A 54 21.72 -4.07 -15.76
CA THR A 54 21.00 -2.91 -16.29
C THR A 54 19.63 -3.40 -16.72
N ILE A 55 18.59 -2.94 -16.02
CA ILE A 55 17.20 -3.13 -16.44
C ILE A 55 16.91 -2.02 -17.43
N THR A 56 16.79 -2.34 -18.71
CA THR A 56 16.54 -1.34 -19.76
C THR A 56 15.11 -1.35 -20.29
N SER A 57 14.29 -2.27 -19.85
CA SER A 57 12.85 -2.20 -20.00
C SER A 57 12.18 -2.37 -18.65
N VAL A 58 12.11 -1.29 -17.91
CA VAL A 58 10.96 -1.12 -17.05
C VAL A 58 9.81 -0.95 -18.04
N LYS A 59 8.87 -1.90 -18.16
CA LYS A 59 7.50 -1.54 -18.48
C LYS A 59 7.23 -0.42 -17.50
N GLU A 60 7.06 0.82 -17.98
CA GLU A 60 6.65 1.89 -17.09
C GLU A 60 5.48 1.32 -16.31
N ALA A 61 5.74 0.94 -15.05
CA ALA A 61 4.66 0.73 -14.13
C ALA A 61 3.93 2.05 -14.21
N ASP A 62 2.66 2.02 -14.58
CA ASP A 62 1.80 3.19 -14.51
C ASP A 62 2.21 3.93 -13.23
N ASP A 63 2.66 5.18 -13.36
CA ASP A 63 3.21 5.95 -12.22
C ASP A 63 2.22 5.93 -11.04
N GLY A 64 0.92 5.81 -11.32
CA GLY A 64 -0.13 5.56 -10.35
C GLY A 64 0.00 4.23 -9.59
N TYR A 65 0.38 3.13 -10.25
CA TYR A 65 0.50 1.83 -9.59
C TYR A 65 1.68 1.77 -8.61
N ALA A 66 2.83 2.33 -8.98
CA ALA A 66 4.00 2.40 -8.09
C ALA A 66 3.72 3.28 -6.87
N ALA A 67 3.05 4.42 -7.06
CA ALA A 67 2.62 5.31 -5.99
C ALA A 67 1.63 4.63 -5.03
N ARG A 68 0.60 3.93 -5.56
CA ARG A 68 -0.39 3.17 -4.80
C ARG A 68 0.26 2.12 -3.90
N ASN A 69 1.17 1.35 -4.45
CA ASN A 69 1.90 0.32 -3.70
C ASN A 69 2.76 0.91 -2.59
N SER A 70 3.43 2.03 -2.85
CA SER A 70 4.27 2.70 -1.86
C SER A 70 3.43 3.19 -0.68
N ILE A 71 2.26 3.77 -0.92
CA ILE A 71 1.32 4.23 0.12
C ILE A 71 0.81 3.05 0.94
N VAL A 72 0.38 1.97 0.31
CA VAL A 72 -0.09 0.76 1.00
C VAL A 72 1.02 0.15 1.86
N ASN A 73 2.22 -0.03 1.30
CA ASN A 73 3.36 -0.58 2.04
C ASN A 73 3.74 0.29 3.24
N PHE A 74 3.66 1.59 3.10
CA PHE A 74 3.90 2.53 4.19
C PHE A 74 2.82 2.38 5.28
N ALA A 75 1.55 2.33 4.90
CA ALA A 75 0.44 2.16 5.84
C ALA A 75 0.55 0.86 6.65
N LEU A 76 0.96 -0.23 6.01
CA LEU A 76 1.10 -1.55 6.65
C LEU A 76 2.18 -1.59 7.75
N GLN A 77 3.16 -0.70 7.72
CA GLN A 77 4.21 -0.63 8.76
C GLN A 77 3.67 -0.24 10.13
N PHE A 78 2.49 0.35 10.19
CA PHE A 78 1.87 0.83 11.42
C PHE A 78 0.86 -0.15 12.04
N VAL A 79 0.66 -1.31 11.45
CA VAL A 79 -0.19 -2.36 12.01
C VAL A 79 0.32 -2.77 13.39
N GLY A 80 -0.58 -2.81 14.36
CA GLY A 80 -0.28 -3.06 15.78
C GLY A 80 -0.14 -1.79 16.62
N ASN A 81 -0.03 -0.61 16.01
CA ASN A 81 0.00 0.66 16.75
C ASN A 81 -1.39 1.04 17.31
N PRO A 82 -1.43 1.87 18.35
CA PRO A 82 -2.67 2.14 19.06
C PRO A 82 -3.67 2.99 18.24
N TYR A 83 -4.96 2.81 18.55
CA TYR A 83 -6.01 3.73 18.15
C TYR A 83 -6.21 4.79 19.23
N VAL A 84 -6.25 6.07 18.82
CA VAL A 84 -6.60 7.20 19.70
C VAL A 84 -7.62 8.07 19.00
N TRP A 85 -8.79 8.27 19.61
CA TRP A 85 -9.82 9.14 19.06
C TRP A 85 -9.31 10.58 18.90
N GLY A 86 -9.48 11.16 17.72
CA GLY A 86 -8.95 12.47 17.37
C GLY A 86 -7.44 12.49 17.09
N GLY A 87 -6.75 11.36 17.24
CA GLY A 87 -5.32 11.24 16.99
C GLY A 87 -4.97 11.19 15.50
N THR A 88 -3.74 11.63 15.19
CA THR A 88 -3.13 11.60 13.85
C THR A 88 -1.74 11.00 13.84
N SER A 89 -1.23 10.57 15.00
CA SER A 89 0.11 9.99 15.08
C SER A 89 0.10 8.53 14.64
N LEU A 90 0.84 8.21 13.59
CA LEU A 90 0.95 6.84 13.07
C LEU A 90 1.57 5.87 14.08
N THR A 91 2.37 6.36 15.03
CA THR A 91 3.06 5.53 16.05
C THR A 91 2.43 5.62 17.43
N ASN A 92 1.95 6.81 17.84
CA ASN A 92 1.43 7.05 19.19
C ASN A 92 -0.09 6.99 19.28
N GLY A 93 -0.78 6.85 18.14
CA GLY A 93 -2.20 6.65 18.03
C GLY A 93 -2.90 7.60 17.07
N ALA A 94 -3.71 6.99 16.21
CA ALA A 94 -4.57 7.68 15.26
C ALA A 94 -5.98 7.10 15.30
N ASP A 95 -6.99 7.90 14.95
CA ASP A 95 -8.30 7.37 14.59
C ASP A 95 -8.36 7.00 13.10
N CYS A 96 -9.49 6.52 12.62
CA CYS A 96 -9.63 6.00 11.25
C CYS A 96 -9.22 7.04 10.19
N SER A 97 -9.77 8.24 10.25
CA SER A 97 -9.49 9.30 9.28
C SER A 97 -8.14 9.97 9.52
N GLY A 98 -7.69 10.08 10.77
CA GLY A 98 -6.35 10.57 11.10
C GLY A 98 -5.24 9.63 10.63
N PHE A 99 -5.49 8.32 10.64
CA PHE A 99 -4.56 7.33 10.10
C PHE A 99 -4.36 7.52 8.59
N VAL A 100 -5.45 7.48 7.81
CA VAL A 100 -5.34 7.65 6.36
C VAL A 100 -4.84 9.04 5.98
N GLN A 101 -5.26 10.10 6.70
CA GLN A 101 -4.74 11.44 6.50
C GLN A 101 -3.22 11.49 6.64
N SER A 102 -2.67 10.94 7.73
CA SER A 102 -1.23 10.98 8.00
C SER A 102 -0.41 10.09 7.07
N VAL A 103 -0.98 8.96 6.63
CA VAL A 103 -0.36 8.13 5.58
C VAL A 103 -0.25 8.94 4.30
N TYR A 104 -1.34 9.52 3.81
CA TYR A 104 -1.34 10.29 2.56
C TYR A 104 -0.50 11.57 2.64
N ALA A 105 -0.48 12.25 3.79
CA ALA A 105 0.37 13.42 4.02
C ALA A 105 1.86 13.10 3.85
N SER A 106 2.28 11.88 4.21
CA SER A 106 3.68 11.42 4.02
C SER A 106 4.07 11.31 2.54
N PHE A 107 3.09 11.31 1.64
CA PHE A 107 3.27 11.27 0.18
C PHE A 107 2.87 12.59 -0.50
N GLY A 108 2.61 13.65 0.27
CA GLY A 108 2.31 14.97 -0.25
C GLY A 108 0.83 15.22 -0.60
N TYR A 109 -0.08 14.35 -0.18
CA TYR A 109 -1.53 14.52 -0.35
C TYR A 109 -2.15 15.07 0.94
N ASP A 110 -2.88 16.16 0.84
CA ASP A 110 -3.50 16.84 1.99
C ASP A 110 -4.99 16.46 2.09
N LEU A 111 -5.27 15.34 2.75
CA LEU A 111 -6.64 14.88 2.97
C LEU A 111 -7.32 15.67 4.10
N PRO A 112 -8.65 15.90 4.02
CA PRO A 112 -9.44 16.44 5.13
C PRO A 112 -9.29 15.61 6.41
N ARG A 113 -9.54 16.25 7.57
CA ARG A 113 -9.36 15.57 8.87
C ARG A 113 -10.42 14.50 9.16
N VAL A 114 -11.67 14.71 8.76
CA VAL A 114 -12.78 13.83 9.13
C VAL A 114 -13.23 12.95 7.98
N ALA A 115 -13.71 11.76 8.31
CA ALA A 115 -14.02 10.74 7.30
C ALA A 115 -15.10 11.17 6.30
N CYS A 116 -16.11 11.94 6.73
CA CYS A 116 -17.16 12.44 5.82
C CYS A 116 -16.59 13.39 4.74
N ASP A 117 -15.66 14.27 5.12
CA ASP A 117 -15.04 15.19 4.17
C ASP A 117 -14.03 14.46 3.24
N GLN A 118 -13.35 13.43 3.77
CA GLN A 118 -12.48 12.56 2.96
C GLN A 118 -13.27 11.77 1.91
N ALA A 119 -14.51 11.41 2.22
CA ALA A 119 -15.39 10.69 1.30
C ALA A 119 -15.73 11.51 0.03
N GLU A 120 -15.67 12.84 0.12
CA GLU A 120 -15.93 13.78 -0.97
C GLU A 120 -14.66 14.33 -1.63
N TYR A 121 -13.48 13.96 -1.12
CA TYR A 121 -12.21 14.55 -1.56
C TYR A 121 -11.75 14.10 -2.95
N GLY A 122 -12.06 12.86 -3.35
CA GLY A 122 -11.62 12.29 -4.63
C GLY A 122 -12.80 11.81 -5.49
N THR A 123 -12.52 10.88 -6.39
CA THR A 123 -13.56 10.30 -7.25
C THR A 123 -14.20 9.09 -6.58
N GLN A 124 -15.51 9.16 -6.35
CA GLN A 124 -16.28 8.02 -5.82
C GLN A 124 -16.44 6.94 -6.88
N ILE A 125 -16.22 5.69 -6.46
CA ILE A 125 -16.37 4.49 -7.29
C ILE A 125 -17.05 3.37 -6.48
N PRO A 126 -17.62 2.37 -7.15
CA PRO A 126 -18.07 1.14 -6.48
C PRO A 126 -16.91 0.46 -5.73
N VAL A 127 -17.20 -0.15 -4.57
CA VAL A 127 -16.18 -0.91 -3.79
C VAL A 127 -15.53 -2.01 -4.62
N SER A 128 -16.26 -2.62 -5.54
CA SER A 128 -15.77 -3.67 -6.45
C SER A 128 -14.71 -3.19 -7.46
N GLU A 129 -14.60 -1.88 -7.66
CA GLU A 129 -13.64 -1.24 -8.57
C GLU A 129 -12.44 -0.63 -7.82
N ALA A 130 -12.40 -0.81 -6.49
CA ALA A 130 -11.33 -0.27 -5.68
C ALA A 130 -9.96 -0.90 -6.02
N GLU A 131 -8.95 -0.06 -6.11
CA GLU A 131 -7.56 -0.43 -6.29
C GLU A 131 -6.76 -0.18 -5.00
N PRO A 132 -5.65 -0.90 -4.76
CA PRO A 132 -4.81 -0.66 -3.59
C PRO A 132 -4.47 0.82 -3.42
N GLY A 133 -4.64 1.34 -2.21
CA GLY A 133 -4.52 2.76 -1.88
C GLY A 133 -5.85 3.51 -1.86
N ASP A 134 -6.89 3.07 -2.57
CA ASP A 134 -8.20 3.72 -2.49
C ASP A 134 -8.78 3.65 -1.07
N LEU A 135 -9.60 4.63 -0.71
CA LEU A 135 -10.23 4.70 0.59
C LEU A 135 -11.63 4.07 0.54
N ILE A 136 -11.90 3.13 1.43
CA ILE A 136 -13.22 2.49 1.60
C ILE A 136 -13.96 3.20 2.71
N PHE A 137 -15.19 3.64 2.44
CA PHE A 137 -16.03 4.35 3.40
C PHE A 137 -17.18 3.48 3.88
N TYR A 138 -17.51 3.67 5.17
CA TYR A 138 -18.57 2.96 5.85
C TYR A 138 -19.60 3.96 6.37
N ALA A 139 -20.85 3.73 6.03
CA ALA A 139 -21.94 4.63 6.41
C ALA A 139 -23.10 3.89 7.05
N LYS A 140 -23.82 4.60 7.90
CA LYS A 140 -25.07 4.16 8.48
C LYS A 140 -26.06 5.33 8.48
N GLU A 141 -27.27 5.08 7.98
CA GLU A 141 -28.34 6.09 7.92
C GLU A 141 -27.89 7.39 7.22
N GLY A 142 -27.08 7.27 6.16
CA GLY A 142 -26.55 8.39 5.39
C GLY A 142 -25.36 9.12 6.02
N TYR A 143 -24.89 8.69 7.19
CA TYR A 143 -23.72 9.28 7.83
C TYR A 143 -22.48 8.38 7.69
N VAL A 144 -21.38 8.96 7.15
CA VAL A 144 -20.08 8.29 7.07
C VAL A 144 -19.41 8.34 8.43
N TYR A 145 -19.25 7.18 9.05
CA TYR A 145 -18.71 7.07 10.40
C TYR A 145 -17.29 6.48 10.45
N HIS A 146 -16.81 5.87 9.35
CA HIS A 146 -15.52 5.20 9.32
C HIS A 146 -14.92 5.21 7.93
N VAL A 147 -13.58 5.11 7.87
CA VAL A 147 -12.77 4.99 6.65
C VAL A 147 -11.64 3.99 6.88
N SER A 148 -11.30 3.26 5.83
CA SER A 148 -10.14 2.37 5.77
C SER A 148 -9.42 2.52 4.43
N MET A 149 -8.20 2.04 4.31
CA MET A 149 -7.45 2.00 3.05
C MET A 149 -7.49 0.60 2.46
N TYR A 150 -7.90 0.49 1.21
CA TYR A 150 -7.89 -0.79 0.49
C TYR A 150 -6.46 -1.24 0.19
N ILE A 151 -6.16 -2.51 0.45
CA ILE A 151 -4.83 -3.09 0.22
C ILE A 151 -4.83 -4.23 -0.80
N GLY A 152 -5.98 -4.46 -1.45
CA GLY A 152 -6.17 -5.55 -2.41
C GLY A 152 -6.84 -6.79 -1.81
N ASN A 153 -7.31 -7.68 -2.67
CA ASN A 153 -7.90 -8.98 -2.30
C ASN A 153 -9.08 -8.91 -1.31
N GLY A 154 -9.86 -7.84 -1.36
CA GLY A 154 -10.98 -7.65 -0.43
C GLY A 154 -10.55 -7.25 0.99
N GLN A 155 -9.29 -6.87 1.17
CA GLN A 155 -8.73 -6.49 2.47
C GLN A 155 -8.43 -5.00 2.57
N VAL A 156 -8.41 -4.53 3.81
CA VAL A 156 -8.13 -3.14 4.17
C VAL A 156 -7.13 -3.06 5.32
N VAL A 157 -6.40 -1.95 5.43
CA VAL A 157 -5.69 -1.53 6.63
C VAL A 157 -6.42 -0.34 7.24
N GLN A 158 -6.59 -0.33 8.57
CA GLN A 158 -7.42 0.65 9.26
C GLN A 158 -7.05 0.83 10.72
N ALA A 159 -7.20 2.05 11.25
CA ALA A 159 -7.28 2.26 12.68
C ALA A 159 -8.72 1.96 13.12
N TYR A 160 -8.93 0.82 13.76
CA TYR A 160 -10.26 0.23 13.95
C TYR A 160 -10.93 0.64 15.27
N SER A 161 -10.25 0.44 16.39
CA SER A 161 -10.80 0.74 17.71
C SER A 161 -9.70 0.82 18.76
N THR A 162 -10.02 1.40 19.93
CA THR A 162 -9.10 1.48 21.08
C THR A 162 -8.61 0.09 21.57
N LYS A 163 -9.40 -0.96 21.33
CA LYS A 163 -9.02 -2.33 21.72
C LYS A 163 -8.12 -3.00 20.68
N ALA A 164 -8.37 -2.73 19.40
CA ALA A 164 -7.70 -3.43 18.30
C ALA A 164 -6.50 -2.65 17.74
N GLY A 165 -6.49 -1.32 17.86
CA GLY A 165 -5.47 -0.49 17.23
C GLY A 165 -5.59 -0.41 15.71
N ILE A 166 -4.47 -0.29 15.05
CA ILE A 166 -4.34 -0.36 13.59
C ILE A 166 -4.19 -1.83 13.19
N ILE A 167 -5.09 -2.30 12.33
CA ILE A 167 -5.19 -3.70 11.92
C ILE A 167 -5.39 -3.84 10.42
N THR A 168 -5.16 -5.03 9.89
CA THR A 168 -5.71 -5.48 8.61
C THR A 168 -6.95 -6.33 8.84
N SER A 169 -7.91 -6.26 7.95
CA SER A 169 -9.14 -7.06 7.98
C SER A 169 -9.77 -7.17 6.60
N ASP A 170 -10.74 -8.04 6.44
CA ASP A 170 -11.63 -8.00 5.28
C ASP A 170 -12.47 -6.72 5.27
N ILE A 171 -12.91 -6.30 4.08
CA ILE A 171 -13.86 -5.19 3.94
C ILE A 171 -15.15 -5.54 4.69
N GLY A 172 -15.55 -4.67 5.60
CA GLY A 172 -16.75 -4.88 6.40
C GLY A 172 -18.06 -4.72 5.61
N PRO A 173 -19.17 -5.30 6.09
CA PRO A 173 -20.44 -5.36 5.37
C PRO A 173 -21.16 -4.01 5.19
N ASN A 174 -20.77 -2.99 5.94
CA ASN A 174 -21.36 -1.63 5.86
C ASN A 174 -20.55 -0.69 4.95
N SER A 175 -19.63 -1.24 4.14
CA SER A 175 -18.94 -0.46 3.11
C SER A 175 -19.94 0.02 2.05
N VAL A 176 -19.87 1.28 1.68
CA VAL A 176 -20.84 1.92 0.77
C VAL A 176 -20.23 2.29 -0.58
N TRP A 177 -19.03 2.85 -0.60
CA TRP A 177 -18.25 3.15 -1.81
C TRP A 177 -16.76 3.23 -1.49
N ALA A 178 -15.96 3.31 -2.52
CA ALA A 178 -14.55 3.67 -2.44
C ALA A 178 -14.33 5.06 -3.04
N THR A 179 -13.24 5.72 -2.65
CA THR A 179 -12.82 6.99 -3.25
C THR A 179 -11.37 6.86 -3.75
N LYS A 180 -11.18 7.13 -5.03
CA LYS A 180 -9.85 7.27 -5.64
C LYS A 180 -9.24 8.60 -5.23
N ILE A 181 -8.00 8.54 -4.72
CA ILE A 181 -7.19 9.72 -4.38
C ILE A 181 -6.08 9.90 -5.42
N LEU A 182 -5.64 8.79 -6.03
CA LEU A 182 -4.55 8.69 -7.02
C LEU A 182 -5.06 8.41 -8.41
#